data_75db3b78dfff030b2e72da1fb142e673
#
_entry.id   75db3b78dfff030b2e72da1fb142e673
#
_cell.length_a   1.000
_cell.length_b   1.000
_cell.length_c   1.000
_cell.angle_alpha   90.00
_cell.angle_beta   90.00
_cell.angle_gamma   90.00
#
_symmetry.space_group_name_H-M   'P 1'
#
loop_
_entity.id
_entity.type
_entity.pdbx_description
1 polymer ?
#
loop_
_entity_poly.entity_id
_entity_poly.type
_entity_poly.pdbx_seq_one_letter_code
_entity_poly.pdbx_strand_id
1 'polypeptide(L)'
;MQKKSFENWSFEEVEDVFGLERKHDIPLMQEWLAAQHEPDAVRTVILAELRLYLREYADSWQEDELKMCFISPLIAMVHYMDARYKVFTQRNLYAAFPDLDWEVNGRIEWLISKGKVVPKQPFFCLHEYKQENRRDNDPLGQLLVAMVSARTFNKIEIPIYGCYVVGRFWFFVILNKNEYSVSLAYDATKADELKEIFAILTELKYLIEKNLN
;
A
#
# COMPACT_ATOMS: atom_id res chain seq x y z
N MET A 1 -17.01 -19.60 -12.95
CA MET A 1 -15.88 -18.85 -12.32
C MET A 1 -15.90 -19.10 -10.83
N GLN A 2 -14.74 -19.47 -10.29
CA GLN A 2 -14.50 -19.63 -8.86
C GLN A 2 -14.49 -18.24 -8.21
N LYS A 3 -15.02 -18.13 -6.97
CA LYS A 3 -15.09 -16.85 -6.25
C LYS A 3 -14.24 -16.91 -4.99
N LYS A 4 -13.39 -15.89 -4.80
CA LYS A 4 -12.53 -15.82 -3.61
C LYS A 4 -12.35 -14.38 -3.14
N SER A 5 -12.49 -14.17 -1.81
CA SER A 5 -12.23 -12.87 -1.19
C SER A 5 -10.73 -12.60 -1.10
N PHE A 6 -10.32 -11.32 -1.20
CA PHE A 6 -8.91 -10.91 -1.11
C PHE A 6 -8.22 -11.44 0.13
N GLU A 7 -8.87 -11.43 1.27
CA GLU A 7 -8.34 -11.89 2.56
C GLU A 7 -7.96 -13.37 2.62
N ASN A 8 -8.43 -14.16 1.66
CA ASN A 8 -8.20 -15.62 1.64
C ASN A 8 -7.08 -16.03 0.68
N TRP A 9 -6.42 -15.08 0.00
CA TRP A 9 -5.32 -15.36 -0.90
C TRP A 9 -3.98 -15.35 -0.17
N SER A 10 -3.15 -16.37 -0.39
CA SER A 10 -1.73 -16.33 -0.10
C SER A 10 -0.96 -15.72 -1.28
N PHE A 11 0.24 -15.19 -1.03
CA PHE A 11 1.07 -14.65 -2.11
C PHE A 11 1.44 -15.74 -3.13
N GLU A 12 1.71 -16.99 -2.69
CA GLU A 12 1.99 -18.13 -3.57
C GLU A 12 0.83 -18.43 -4.52
N GLU A 13 -0.41 -18.45 -4.01
CA GLU A 13 -1.59 -18.65 -4.85
C GLU A 13 -1.77 -17.50 -5.87
N VAL A 14 -1.43 -16.27 -5.49
CA VAL A 14 -1.49 -15.13 -6.43
C VAL A 14 -0.43 -15.27 -7.52
N GLU A 15 0.78 -15.69 -7.17
CA GLU A 15 1.85 -16.00 -8.13
C GLU A 15 1.38 -17.06 -9.13
N ASP A 16 0.89 -18.19 -8.62
CA ASP A 16 0.48 -19.34 -9.44
C ASP A 16 -0.69 -19.00 -10.38
N VAL A 17 -1.74 -18.36 -9.86
CA VAL A 17 -2.96 -18.09 -10.62
C VAL A 17 -2.78 -16.96 -11.62
N PHE A 18 -2.08 -15.89 -11.25
CA PHE A 18 -1.95 -14.69 -12.08
C PHE A 18 -0.62 -14.59 -12.82
N GLY A 19 0.25 -15.61 -12.68
CA GLY A 19 1.55 -15.68 -13.35
C GLY A 19 2.48 -14.56 -12.91
N LEU A 20 2.48 -14.22 -11.61
CA LEU A 20 3.38 -13.21 -11.08
C LEU A 20 4.75 -13.80 -10.77
N GLU A 21 5.79 -13.03 -10.98
CA GLU A 21 7.16 -13.40 -10.65
C GLU A 21 7.76 -12.40 -9.65
N ARG A 22 8.20 -12.90 -8.50
CA ARG A 22 8.90 -12.09 -7.52
C ARG A 22 10.33 -11.79 -7.98
N LYS A 23 10.68 -10.49 -8.00
CA LYS A 23 12.03 -10.00 -8.30
C LYS A 23 12.57 -9.24 -7.10
N HIS A 24 13.84 -9.44 -6.79
CA HIS A 24 14.50 -8.72 -5.70
C HIS A 24 15.02 -7.33 -6.14
N ASP A 25 15.35 -7.17 -7.42
CA ASP A 25 16.03 -6.00 -7.96
C ASP A 25 15.23 -5.36 -9.12
N ILE A 26 14.05 -4.82 -8.83
CA ILE A 26 13.32 -4.00 -9.80
C ILE A 26 13.85 -2.55 -9.70
N PRO A 27 14.39 -1.96 -10.79
CA PRO A 27 14.93 -0.60 -10.75
C PRO A 27 13.94 0.45 -10.21
N LEU A 28 12.67 0.35 -10.59
CA LEU A 28 11.61 1.22 -10.08
C LEU A 28 11.43 1.14 -8.55
N MET A 29 11.64 -0.04 -7.96
CA MET A 29 11.62 -0.19 -6.50
C MET A 29 12.81 0.52 -5.87
N GLN A 30 14.00 0.33 -6.43
CA GLN A 30 15.22 0.97 -5.92
C GLN A 30 15.13 2.49 -6.02
N GLU A 31 14.63 3.03 -7.15
CA GLU A 31 14.39 4.47 -7.33
C GLU A 31 13.39 5.00 -6.29
N TRP A 32 12.30 4.28 -6.06
CA TRP A 32 11.28 4.68 -5.09
C TRP A 32 11.81 4.67 -3.65
N LEU A 33 12.51 3.61 -3.25
CA LEU A 33 13.07 3.47 -1.90
C LEU A 33 14.26 4.40 -1.64
N ALA A 34 14.98 4.86 -2.69
CA ALA A 34 16.07 5.83 -2.57
C ALA A 34 15.61 7.28 -2.35
N ALA A 35 14.31 7.51 -2.18
CA ALA A 35 13.73 8.83 -1.98
C ALA A 35 14.34 9.57 -0.78
N GLN A 36 14.62 10.86 -0.98
CA GLN A 36 15.18 11.73 0.07
C GLN A 36 14.30 12.99 0.18
N HIS A 37 13.25 12.88 0.99
CA HIS A 37 12.35 13.98 1.31
C HIS A 37 12.43 14.28 2.80
N GLU A 38 13.16 15.32 3.15
CA GLU A 38 13.29 15.74 4.55
C GLU A 38 11.98 16.37 5.06
N PRO A 39 11.47 15.91 6.22
CA PRO A 39 10.33 16.53 6.86
C PRO A 39 10.72 17.93 7.35
N ASP A 40 9.84 18.92 7.18
CA ASP A 40 10.00 20.24 7.80
C ASP A 40 9.94 20.16 9.33
N ALA A 41 10.18 21.28 10.00
CA ALA A 41 10.24 21.34 11.47
C ALA A 41 8.94 20.87 12.14
N VAL A 42 7.78 21.18 11.54
CA VAL A 42 6.47 20.78 12.09
C VAL A 42 6.29 19.27 11.94
N ARG A 43 6.55 18.74 10.75
CA ARG A 43 6.46 17.31 10.47
C ARG A 43 7.44 16.51 11.31
N THR A 44 8.65 17.04 11.54
CA THR A 44 9.65 16.40 12.41
C THR A 44 9.12 16.19 13.83
N VAL A 45 8.45 17.20 14.40
CA VAL A 45 7.84 17.10 15.73
C VAL A 45 6.72 16.06 15.74
N ILE A 46 5.84 16.09 14.75
CA ILE A 46 4.72 15.13 14.65
C ILE A 46 5.25 13.71 14.48
N LEU A 47 6.25 13.47 13.63
CA LEU A 47 6.87 12.15 13.48
C LEU A 47 7.47 11.63 14.80
N ALA A 48 8.13 12.51 15.55
CA ALA A 48 8.68 12.13 16.85
C ALA A 48 7.57 11.72 17.84
N GLU A 49 6.45 12.43 17.86
CA GLU A 49 5.29 12.12 18.73
C GLU A 49 4.63 10.80 18.30
N LEU A 50 4.35 10.63 17.02
CA LEU A 50 3.78 9.38 16.46
C LEU A 50 4.65 8.18 16.79
N ARG A 51 5.98 8.33 16.69
CA ARG A 51 6.93 7.28 17.06
C ARG A 51 6.84 6.91 18.53
N LEU A 52 6.67 7.88 19.43
CA LEU A 52 6.52 7.61 20.86
C LEU A 52 5.24 6.81 21.14
N TYR A 53 4.12 7.19 20.53
CA TYR A 53 2.87 6.44 20.67
C TYR A 53 3.00 5.01 20.12
N LEU A 54 3.61 4.86 18.95
CA LEU A 54 3.81 3.53 18.35
C LEU A 54 4.70 2.64 19.23
N ARG A 55 5.76 3.19 19.83
CA ARG A 55 6.64 2.44 20.74
C ARG A 55 5.96 1.97 22.01
N GLU A 56 4.99 2.74 22.50
CA GLU A 56 4.26 2.43 23.74
C GLU A 56 3.12 1.45 23.49
N TYR A 57 2.46 1.53 22.33
CA TYR A 57 1.16 0.88 22.16
C TYR A 57 1.06 -0.10 20.99
N ALA A 58 2.07 -0.23 20.11
CA ALA A 58 1.97 -1.02 18.86
C ALA A 58 1.53 -2.46 19.08
N ASP A 59 1.99 -3.10 20.14
CA ASP A 59 1.69 -4.49 20.48
C ASP A 59 0.32 -4.68 21.15
N SER A 60 -0.30 -3.59 21.63
CA SER A 60 -1.61 -3.60 22.27
C SER A 60 -2.74 -3.07 21.37
N TRP A 61 -2.41 -2.26 20.37
CA TRP A 61 -3.41 -1.69 19.47
C TRP A 61 -4.11 -2.73 18.61
N GLN A 62 -5.43 -2.58 18.52
CA GLN A 62 -6.22 -3.20 17.47
C GLN A 62 -5.95 -2.51 16.13
N GLU A 63 -6.33 -3.16 15.02
CA GLU A 63 -6.11 -2.64 13.67
C GLU A 63 -6.66 -1.22 13.46
N ASP A 64 -7.85 -0.93 13.98
CA ASP A 64 -8.46 0.40 13.84
C ASP A 64 -7.76 1.46 14.70
N GLU A 65 -7.23 1.10 15.87
CA GLU A 65 -6.42 1.99 16.69
C GLU A 65 -5.10 2.31 16.02
N LEU A 66 -4.41 1.31 15.46
CA LEU A 66 -3.20 1.50 14.68
C LEU A 66 -3.44 2.44 13.50
N LYS A 67 -4.55 2.24 12.76
CA LYS A 67 -4.94 3.11 11.65
C LYS A 67 -5.22 4.54 12.11
N MET A 68 -5.99 4.71 13.17
CA MET A 68 -6.40 6.03 13.64
C MET A 68 -5.27 6.80 14.31
N CYS A 69 -4.48 6.14 15.17
CA CYS A 69 -3.51 6.82 16.02
C CYS A 69 -2.13 6.98 15.37
N PHE A 70 -1.80 6.18 14.36
CA PHE A 70 -0.49 6.21 13.74
C PHE A 70 -0.54 6.34 12.20
N ILE A 71 -1.18 5.40 11.50
CA ILE A 71 -1.11 5.34 10.03
C ILE A 71 -1.78 6.55 9.39
N SER A 72 -3.00 6.89 9.80
CA SER A 72 -3.75 8.01 9.20
C SER A 72 -3.09 9.36 9.43
N PRO A 73 -2.60 9.71 10.62
CA PRO A 73 -1.81 10.93 10.83
C PRO A 73 -0.54 10.99 9.97
N LEU A 74 0.20 9.87 9.85
CA LEU A 74 1.41 9.81 9.02
C LEU A 74 1.08 10.07 7.55
N ILE A 75 0.07 9.39 7.00
CA ILE A 75 -0.37 9.58 5.62
C ILE A 75 -0.92 10.98 5.37
N ALA A 76 -1.64 11.54 6.33
CA ALA A 76 -2.19 12.90 6.22
C ALA A 76 -1.11 13.97 6.03
N MET A 77 0.08 13.78 6.62
CA MET A 77 1.20 14.71 6.44
C MET A 77 1.76 14.75 5.01
N VAL A 78 1.56 13.71 4.22
CA VAL A 78 2.01 13.66 2.81
C VAL A 78 1.08 14.45 1.88
N HIS A 79 -0.16 14.69 2.30
CA HIS A 79 -1.16 15.43 1.50
C HIS A 79 -1.47 14.80 0.14
N TYR A 80 -1.91 13.53 0.13
CA TYR A 80 -2.37 12.82 -1.07
C TYR A 80 -3.75 13.29 -1.57
N MET A 81 -3.99 14.59 -1.60
CA MET A 81 -5.25 15.15 -2.11
C MET A 81 -4.99 16.32 -3.05
N ASP A 82 -5.52 16.19 -4.25
CA ASP A 82 -5.43 17.17 -5.34
C ASP A 82 -6.79 17.19 -6.07
N ALA A 83 -7.02 18.16 -6.93
CA ALA A 83 -8.23 18.21 -7.76
C ALA A 83 -8.36 16.99 -8.70
N ARG A 84 -7.25 16.32 -9.03
CA ARG A 84 -7.14 15.21 -9.97
C ARG A 84 -7.25 13.84 -9.31
N TYR A 85 -6.83 13.69 -8.04
CA TYR A 85 -6.81 12.44 -7.28
C TYR A 85 -7.01 12.68 -5.79
N LYS A 86 -7.39 11.64 -5.09
CA LYS A 86 -7.48 11.68 -3.63
C LYS A 86 -7.38 10.27 -3.01
N VAL A 87 -7.31 10.26 -1.69
CA VAL A 87 -7.43 9.06 -0.87
C VAL A 87 -8.88 8.59 -0.80
N PHE A 88 -9.05 7.29 -0.93
CA PHE A 88 -10.26 6.57 -0.59
C PHE A 88 -9.94 5.48 0.43
N THR A 89 -10.79 5.31 1.42
CA THR A 89 -10.63 4.28 2.46
C THR A 89 -11.79 3.30 2.42
N GLN A 90 -11.54 2.06 2.80
CA GLN A 90 -12.58 1.04 2.97
C GLN A 90 -13.45 0.85 1.72
N ARG A 91 -12.80 0.64 0.55
CA ARG A 91 -13.51 0.48 -0.72
C ARG A 91 -13.51 -0.97 -1.19
N ASN A 92 -14.67 -1.47 -1.56
CA ASN A 92 -14.77 -2.76 -2.21
C ASN A 92 -14.27 -2.65 -3.66
N LEU A 93 -13.38 -3.58 -4.02
CA LEU A 93 -13.02 -3.86 -5.41
C LEU A 93 -13.54 -5.24 -5.79
N TYR A 94 -13.88 -5.37 -7.05
CA TYR A 94 -14.31 -6.61 -7.67
C TYR A 94 -13.65 -6.71 -9.04
N ALA A 95 -13.02 -7.82 -9.33
CA ALA A 95 -12.45 -8.10 -10.65
C ALA A 95 -12.81 -9.51 -11.10
N ALA A 96 -13.12 -9.65 -12.38
CA ALA A 96 -13.33 -10.94 -13.03
C ALA A 96 -12.19 -11.20 -14.02
N PHE A 97 -11.69 -12.42 -14.00
CA PHE A 97 -10.65 -12.95 -14.86
C PHE A 97 -11.19 -14.19 -15.60
N PRO A 98 -11.99 -14.00 -16.67
CA PRO A 98 -12.68 -15.10 -17.34
C PRO A 98 -11.70 -16.16 -17.88
N ASP A 99 -10.55 -15.75 -18.43
CA ASP A 99 -9.54 -16.63 -18.98
C ASP A 99 -8.87 -17.54 -17.92
N LEU A 100 -8.93 -17.12 -16.65
CA LEU A 100 -8.41 -17.87 -15.51
C LEU A 100 -9.52 -18.57 -14.70
N ASP A 101 -10.77 -18.42 -15.09
CA ASP A 101 -11.97 -18.91 -14.37
C ASP A 101 -12.11 -18.38 -12.93
N TRP A 102 -11.64 -17.14 -12.66
CA TRP A 102 -11.69 -16.51 -11.33
C TRP A 102 -12.49 -15.22 -11.27
N GLU A 103 -13.23 -15.05 -10.17
CA GLU A 103 -13.77 -13.79 -9.69
C GLU A 103 -13.16 -13.49 -8.31
N VAL A 104 -12.59 -12.32 -8.16
CA VAL A 104 -12.00 -11.89 -6.89
C VAL A 104 -12.68 -10.61 -6.40
N ASN A 105 -12.88 -10.52 -5.11
CA ASN A 105 -13.47 -9.35 -4.49
C ASN A 105 -12.87 -9.15 -3.11
N GLY A 106 -12.91 -7.93 -2.63
CA GLY A 106 -12.45 -7.64 -1.29
C GLY A 106 -12.46 -6.16 -0.98
N ARG A 107 -12.23 -5.87 0.27
CA ARG A 107 -12.16 -4.52 0.78
C ARG A 107 -10.70 -4.08 0.84
N ILE A 108 -10.42 -2.92 0.27
CA ILE A 108 -9.12 -2.29 0.36
C ILE A 108 -9.15 -1.27 1.48
N GLU A 109 -8.19 -1.35 2.37
CA GLU A 109 -8.08 -0.45 3.50
C GLU A 109 -7.87 1.00 3.06
N TRP A 110 -6.99 1.19 2.08
CA TRP A 110 -6.63 2.52 1.61
C TRP A 110 -6.17 2.46 0.15
N LEU A 111 -6.60 3.42 -0.66
CA LEU A 111 -6.16 3.54 -2.05
C LEU A 111 -6.12 5.00 -2.52
N ILE A 112 -5.26 5.28 -3.48
CA ILE A 112 -5.22 6.55 -4.21
C ILE A 112 -5.74 6.33 -5.63
N SER A 113 -6.72 7.14 -6.02
CA SER A 113 -7.27 7.11 -7.37
C SER A 113 -7.94 8.43 -7.75
N LYS A 114 -8.32 8.56 -9.01
CA LYS A 114 -9.24 9.63 -9.46
C LYS A 114 -10.64 9.42 -8.89
N GLY A 115 -11.47 10.45 -8.97
CA GLY A 115 -12.87 10.42 -8.59
C GLY A 115 -13.21 11.28 -7.39
N LYS A 116 -14.51 11.57 -7.21
CA LYS A 116 -15.00 12.40 -6.08
C LYS A 116 -15.66 11.56 -4.99
N VAL A 117 -16.57 10.69 -5.36
CA VAL A 117 -17.33 9.82 -4.44
C VAL A 117 -16.92 8.37 -4.60
N VAL A 118 -16.79 7.91 -5.84
CA VAL A 118 -16.38 6.55 -6.19
C VAL A 118 -15.00 6.59 -6.81
N PRO A 119 -14.08 5.68 -6.43
CA PRO A 119 -12.77 5.55 -7.06
C PRO A 119 -12.92 5.35 -8.57
N LYS A 120 -12.10 6.03 -9.36
CA LYS A 120 -12.04 5.91 -10.83
C LYS A 120 -10.61 5.68 -11.26
N GLN A 121 -10.45 5.05 -12.40
CA GLN A 121 -9.14 4.83 -13.02
C GLN A 121 -8.39 6.13 -13.30
N PRO A 122 -7.05 6.11 -13.24
CA PRO A 122 -6.22 4.99 -12.80
C PRO A 122 -6.17 4.85 -11.27
N PHE A 123 -5.93 3.60 -10.82
CA PHE A 123 -5.59 3.28 -9.45
C PHE A 123 -4.07 3.30 -9.33
N PHE A 124 -3.53 4.04 -8.37
CA PHE A 124 -2.08 4.29 -8.27
C PHE A 124 -1.41 3.51 -7.15
N CYS A 125 -2.09 3.44 -6.00
CA CYS A 125 -1.53 2.83 -4.81
C CYS A 125 -2.62 2.20 -3.95
N LEU A 126 -2.27 1.09 -3.32
CA LEU A 126 -3.13 0.35 -2.42
C LEU A 126 -2.36 -0.01 -1.15
N HIS A 127 -3.06 0.05 -0.01
CA HIS A 127 -2.46 -0.36 1.26
C HIS A 127 -3.33 -1.41 1.96
N GLU A 128 -2.65 -2.30 2.68
CA GLU A 128 -3.25 -3.28 3.58
C GLU A 128 -2.62 -3.14 4.97
N TYR A 129 -3.44 -3.24 6.01
CA TYR A 129 -2.99 -3.05 7.39
C TYR A 129 -3.40 -4.21 8.28
N LYS A 130 -2.49 -4.67 9.15
CA LYS A 130 -2.71 -5.71 10.15
C LYS A 130 -2.12 -5.31 11.49
N GLN A 131 -2.75 -5.75 12.57
CA GLN A 131 -2.18 -5.63 13.91
C GLN A 131 -0.96 -6.55 14.09
N GLU A 132 -0.03 -6.20 14.97
CA GLU A 132 1.25 -6.90 15.11
C GLU A 132 1.10 -8.36 15.57
N ASN A 133 0.15 -8.64 16.45
CA ASN A 133 -0.01 -9.95 17.10
C ASN A 133 -0.97 -10.90 16.38
N ARG A 134 -1.52 -10.52 15.23
CA ARG A 134 -2.44 -11.37 14.47
C ARG A 134 -1.69 -12.14 13.38
N ARG A 135 -1.88 -13.47 13.41
CA ARG A 135 -1.25 -14.39 12.44
C ARG A 135 -2.23 -14.89 11.37
N ASP A 136 -3.44 -14.37 11.37
CA ASP A 136 -4.47 -14.79 10.43
C ASP A 136 -4.32 -13.98 9.12
N ASN A 137 -4.32 -14.67 8.00
CA ASN A 137 -4.22 -14.15 6.66
C ASN A 137 -2.82 -13.64 6.23
N ASP A 138 -2.56 -13.71 4.96
CA ASP A 138 -1.34 -13.23 4.33
C ASP A 138 -1.56 -11.79 3.80
N PRO A 139 -1.00 -10.74 4.47
CA PRO A 139 -1.19 -9.37 4.04
C PRO A 139 -0.55 -9.09 2.66
N LEU A 140 0.52 -9.80 2.30
CA LEU A 140 1.13 -9.69 0.98
C LEU A 140 0.21 -10.29 -0.09
N GLY A 141 -0.33 -11.48 0.14
CA GLY A 141 -1.27 -12.13 -0.78
C GLY A 141 -2.53 -11.29 -0.98
N GLN A 142 -3.09 -10.76 0.10
CA GLN A 142 -4.24 -9.85 0.05
C GLN A 142 -3.95 -8.57 -0.74
N LEU A 143 -2.79 -7.95 -0.52
CA LEU A 143 -2.37 -6.76 -1.26
C LEU A 143 -2.12 -7.08 -2.74
N LEU A 144 -1.41 -8.17 -3.06
CA LEU A 144 -1.08 -8.54 -4.44
C LEU A 144 -2.33 -8.80 -5.29
N VAL A 145 -3.29 -9.57 -4.77
CA VAL A 145 -4.54 -9.81 -5.53
C VAL A 145 -5.34 -8.53 -5.74
N ALA A 146 -5.30 -7.60 -4.77
CA ALA A 146 -5.90 -6.29 -4.92
C ALA A 146 -5.17 -5.43 -5.97
N MET A 147 -3.82 -5.47 -6.02
CA MET A 147 -3.00 -4.78 -7.03
C MET A 147 -3.24 -5.35 -8.44
N VAL A 148 -3.32 -6.68 -8.58
CA VAL A 148 -3.69 -7.34 -9.86
C VAL A 148 -5.07 -6.90 -10.31
N SER A 149 -6.04 -6.85 -9.38
CA SER A 149 -7.40 -6.36 -9.68
C SER A 149 -7.39 -4.91 -10.13
N ALA A 150 -6.65 -4.05 -9.45
CA ALA A 150 -6.51 -2.63 -9.80
C ALA A 150 -5.84 -2.45 -11.18
N ARG A 151 -4.82 -3.25 -11.49
CA ARG A 151 -4.15 -3.25 -12.81
C ARG A 151 -5.14 -3.56 -13.94
N THR A 152 -6.04 -4.53 -13.73
CA THR A 152 -7.05 -4.91 -14.72
C THR A 152 -8.01 -3.75 -15.06
N PHE A 153 -8.27 -2.86 -14.10
CA PHE A 153 -9.09 -1.68 -14.35
C PHE A 153 -8.34 -0.55 -15.03
N ASN A 154 -7.02 -0.45 -14.85
CA ASN A 154 -6.24 0.62 -15.45
C ASN A 154 -6.16 0.41 -16.98
N LYS A 155 -6.55 1.44 -17.74
CA LYS A 155 -6.50 1.42 -19.20
C LYS A 155 -5.12 1.70 -19.77
N ILE A 156 -4.19 2.07 -18.91
CA ILE A 156 -2.79 2.38 -19.23
C ILE A 156 -1.90 1.44 -18.42
N GLU A 157 -0.81 1.02 -19.03
CA GLU A 157 0.21 0.22 -18.34
C GLU A 157 1.08 1.14 -17.48
N ILE A 158 0.73 1.26 -16.21
CA ILE A 158 1.51 1.95 -15.19
C ILE A 158 1.82 0.99 -14.06
N PRO A 159 2.98 1.14 -13.41
CA PRO A 159 3.25 0.41 -12.18
C PRO A 159 2.21 0.73 -11.12
N ILE A 160 1.82 -0.27 -10.34
CA ILE A 160 1.00 -0.08 -9.15
C ILE A 160 1.90 -0.18 -7.94
N TYR A 161 1.85 0.83 -7.12
CA TYR A 161 2.56 0.88 -5.86
C TYR A 161 1.67 0.32 -4.76
N GLY A 162 2.27 -0.26 -3.74
CA GLY A 162 1.53 -0.80 -2.62
C GLY A 162 2.33 -0.74 -1.34
N CYS A 163 1.63 -0.90 -0.23
CA CYS A 163 2.25 -1.04 1.06
C CYS A 163 1.41 -1.95 1.93
N TYR A 164 2.03 -2.87 2.65
CA TYR A 164 1.35 -3.51 3.77
C TYR A 164 2.09 -3.24 5.07
N VAL A 165 1.31 -3.12 6.13
CA VAL A 165 1.81 -2.78 7.47
C VAL A 165 1.37 -3.85 8.44
N VAL A 166 2.29 -4.35 9.25
CA VAL A 166 2.03 -5.29 10.33
C VAL A 166 2.54 -4.67 11.62
N GLY A 167 1.63 -4.13 12.42
CA GLY A 167 1.98 -3.35 13.60
C GLY A 167 2.90 -2.17 13.26
N ARG A 168 4.16 -2.26 13.70
CA ARG A 168 5.19 -1.25 13.45
C ARG A 168 5.97 -1.44 12.16
N PHE A 169 5.84 -2.60 11.48
CA PHE A 169 6.64 -2.96 10.32
C PHE A 169 5.95 -2.59 9.01
N TRP A 170 6.65 -1.84 8.18
CA TRP A 170 6.21 -1.38 6.86
C TRP A 170 6.95 -2.12 5.76
N PHE A 171 6.20 -2.54 4.75
CA PHE A 171 6.74 -3.22 3.57
C PHE A 171 6.17 -2.55 2.33
N PHE A 172 7.04 -2.02 1.50
CA PHE A 172 6.65 -1.41 0.23
C PHE A 172 6.64 -2.46 -0.87
N VAL A 173 5.66 -2.38 -1.74
CA VAL A 173 5.45 -3.34 -2.83
C VAL A 173 5.25 -2.59 -4.14
N ILE A 174 5.88 -3.07 -5.20
CA ILE A 174 5.62 -2.59 -6.56
C ILE A 174 5.18 -3.77 -7.42
N LEU A 175 4.13 -3.57 -8.20
CA LEU A 175 3.70 -4.48 -9.26
C LEU A 175 3.87 -3.78 -10.60
N ASN A 176 4.76 -4.29 -11.43
CA ASN A 176 5.02 -3.80 -12.77
C ASN A 176 4.86 -4.95 -13.77
N LYS A 177 3.82 -4.89 -14.60
CA LYS A 177 3.41 -6.01 -15.47
C LYS A 177 3.19 -7.28 -14.62
N ASN A 178 3.92 -8.34 -14.90
CA ASN A 178 3.85 -9.62 -14.16
C ASN A 178 4.96 -9.77 -13.11
N GLU A 179 5.80 -8.75 -12.95
CA GLU A 179 6.86 -8.78 -11.95
C GLU A 179 6.48 -7.92 -10.74
N TYR A 180 6.79 -8.41 -9.55
CA TYR A 180 6.63 -7.65 -8.34
C TYR A 180 7.87 -7.72 -7.45
N SER A 181 8.05 -6.70 -6.63
CA SER A 181 9.11 -6.65 -5.61
C SER A 181 8.54 -6.18 -4.29
N VAL A 182 9.16 -6.65 -3.21
CA VAL A 182 8.82 -6.29 -1.83
C VAL A 182 10.09 -5.80 -1.16
N SER A 183 10.02 -4.65 -0.50
CA SER A 183 11.13 -4.11 0.27
C SER A 183 11.49 -4.99 1.48
N LEU A 184 12.63 -4.75 2.09
CA LEU A 184 12.86 -5.15 3.48
C LEU A 184 11.87 -4.43 4.40
N ALA A 185 11.71 -4.95 5.62
CA ALA A 185 10.89 -4.31 6.63
C ALA A 185 11.54 -3.01 7.14
N TYR A 186 10.73 -1.96 7.24
CA TYR A 186 11.06 -0.72 7.94
C TYR A 186 10.36 -0.72 9.30
N ASP A 187 11.09 -0.54 10.37
CA ASP A 187 10.55 -0.45 11.74
C ASP A 187 10.26 1.01 12.11
N ALA A 188 8.99 1.38 12.07
CA ALA A 188 8.56 2.75 12.35
C ALA A 188 8.80 3.22 13.80
N THR A 189 9.23 2.34 14.71
CA THR A 189 9.69 2.74 16.06
C THR A 189 11.10 3.31 16.07
N LYS A 190 11.87 3.14 14.99
CA LYS A 190 13.20 3.71 14.82
C LYS A 190 13.10 5.05 14.10
N ALA A 191 13.79 6.06 14.62
CA ALA A 191 13.65 7.43 14.13
C ALA A 191 14.06 7.59 12.65
N ASP A 192 15.15 6.95 12.26
CA ASP A 192 15.67 7.07 10.89
C ASP A 192 14.78 6.30 9.91
N GLU A 193 14.36 5.07 10.24
CA GLU A 193 13.46 4.28 9.39
C GLU A 193 12.07 4.93 9.27
N LEU A 194 11.55 5.60 10.31
CA LEU A 194 10.30 6.36 10.20
C LEU A 194 10.41 7.56 9.25
N LYS A 195 11.58 8.23 9.23
CA LYS A 195 11.84 9.30 8.25
C LYS A 195 11.93 8.74 6.83
N GLU A 196 12.57 7.58 6.66
CA GLU A 196 12.61 6.89 5.37
C GLU A 196 11.21 6.51 4.90
N ILE A 197 10.36 5.94 5.77
CA ILE A 197 8.94 5.67 5.48
C ILE A 197 8.24 6.95 5.00
N PHE A 198 8.41 8.06 5.70
CA PHE A 198 7.82 9.35 5.32
C PHE A 198 8.34 9.82 3.95
N ALA A 199 9.65 9.69 3.68
CA ALA A 199 10.26 10.06 2.41
C ALA A 199 9.72 9.20 1.26
N ILE A 200 9.62 7.88 1.43
CA ILE A 200 9.08 6.94 0.44
C ILE A 200 7.60 7.24 0.14
N LEU A 201 6.81 7.49 1.17
CA LEU A 201 5.42 7.91 1.00
C LEU A 201 5.33 9.25 0.26
N THR A 202 6.21 10.20 0.56
CA THR A 202 6.25 11.51 -0.12
C THR A 202 6.63 11.36 -1.60
N GLU A 203 7.62 10.52 -1.92
CA GLU A 203 8.01 10.24 -3.32
C GLU A 203 6.85 9.64 -4.12
N LEU A 204 6.06 8.77 -3.52
CA LEU A 204 4.88 8.22 -4.17
C LEU A 204 3.92 9.31 -4.69
N LYS A 205 3.79 10.42 -3.98
CA LYS A 205 2.98 11.55 -4.45
C LYS A 205 3.52 12.11 -5.77
N TYR A 206 4.84 12.30 -5.88
CA TYR A 206 5.46 12.80 -7.11
C TYR A 206 5.36 11.79 -8.26
N LEU A 207 5.49 10.50 -7.96
CA LEU A 207 5.29 9.43 -8.94
C LEU A 207 3.85 9.39 -9.47
N ILE A 208 2.86 9.59 -8.62
CA ILE A 208 1.45 9.71 -9.02
C ILE A 208 1.26 10.94 -9.91
N GLU A 209 1.77 12.09 -9.52
CA GLU A 209 1.65 13.34 -10.28
C GLU A 209 2.31 13.24 -11.65
N LYS A 210 3.46 12.59 -11.75
CA LYS A 210 4.15 12.30 -13.01
C LYS A 210 3.32 11.43 -13.96
N ASN A 211 2.61 10.43 -13.43
CA ASN A 211 1.74 9.55 -14.21
C ASN A 211 0.38 10.17 -14.57
N LEU A 212 0.05 11.35 -14.04
CA LEU A 212 -1.17 12.08 -14.35
C LEU A 212 -1.01 13.10 -15.48
N ASN A 213 0.20 13.48 -15.79
CA ASN A 213 0.56 14.42 -16.87
C ASN A 213 0.83 13.66 -18.16
#